data_27edc11240bf6d403fbca3d68adbe2c5
#
_entry.id   27edc11240bf6d403fbca3d68adbe2c5
#
_cell.length_a   1.000
_cell.length_b   1.000
_cell.length_c   1.000
_cell.angle_alpha   90.00
_cell.angle_beta   90.00
_cell.angle_gamma   90.00
#
_symmetry.space_group_name_H-M   'P 1'
#
loop_
_entity.id
_entity.type
_entity.pdbx_description
1 polymer ?
#
loop_
_entity_poly.entity_id
_entity_poly.type
_entity_poly.pdbx_seq_one_letter_code
_entity_poly.pdbx_strand_id
1 'polypeptide(L)'
;MNEPEIIKQIIDECKTIAVVGLSSNSFRPSNGVANFMLKKGYKVIPVNPNETEVFGIKAVAHLSDITEKVDLVDIFRRSAEAGSVVDEAIEIGAKAVWLQEGVIDNAAAKRAEDAGLLVVMDRCWLKDFMKYGAETRA
;
A
#
# COMPACT_ATOMS: atom_id res chain seq x y z
N MET A 1 4.86 -4.74 14.42
CA MET A 1 5.12 -4.54 12.98
C MET A 1 5.64 -5.84 12.37
N ASN A 2 5.15 -6.19 11.21
CA ASN A 2 5.55 -7.40 10.44
C ASN A 2 5.18 -8.75 11.06
N GLU A 3 4.46 -8.78 12.17
CA GLU A 3 4.00 -10.04 12.74
C GLU A 3 3.00 -10.71 11.77
N PRO A 4 3.01 -12.04 11.66
CA PRO A 4 2.09 -12.74 10.75
C PRO A 4 0.63 -12.36 10.96
N GLU A 5 0.20 -12.14 12.20
CA GLU A 5 -1.18 -11.74 12.52
C GLU A 5 -1.52 -10.38 11.91
N ILE A 6 -0.59 -9.43 11.93
CA ILE A 6 -0.77 -8.09 11.34
C ILE A 6 -0.87 -8.22 9.82
N ILE A 7 0.03 -9.00 9.21
CA ILE A 7 0.04 -9.21 7.76
C ILE A 7 -1.29 -9.84 7.30
N LYS A 8 -1.73 -10.89 7.99
CA LYS A 8 -2.99 -11.58 7.67
C LYS A 8 -4.18 -10.64 7.82
N GLN A 9 -4.19 -9.83 8.88
CA GLN A 9 -5.27 -8.87 9.12
C GLN A 9 -5.36 -7.86 7.98
N ILE A 10 -4.22 -7.31 7.54
CA ILE A 10 -4.19 -6.35 6.44
C ILE A 10 -4.71 -7.00 5.15
N ILE A 11 -4.24 -8.20 4.81
CA ILE A 11 -4.65 -8.92 3.61
C ILE A 11 -6.16 -9.17 3.62
N ASP A 12 -6.70 -9.56 4.77
CA ASP A 12 -8.11 -9.92 4.90
C ASP A 12 -9.04 -8.71 4.98
N GLU A 13 -8.66 -7.66 5.68
CA GLU A 13 -9.55 -6.52 5.98
C GLU A 13 -9.39 -5.32 5.06
N CYS A 14 -8.21 -5.13 4.47
CA CYS A 14 -7.93 -3.93 3.66
C CYS A 14 -8.22 -4.20 2.20
N LYS A 15 -9.40 -3.80 1.73
CA LYS A 15 -9.88 -4.09 0.37
C LYS A 15 -9.67 -2.94 -0.61
N THR A 16 -9.62 -1.71 -0.12
CA THR A 16 -9.33 -0.52 -0.93
C THR A 16 -7.90 -0.09 -0.66
N ILE A 17 -7.05 -0.22 -1.68
CA ILE A 17 -5.61 -0.02 -1.56
C ILE A 17 -5.17 1.15 -2.44
N ALA A 18 -4.62 2.19 -1.83
CA ALA A 18 -3.95 3.25 -2.56
C ALA A 18 -2.50 2.82 -2.78
N VAL A 19 -2.10 2.68 -4.04
CA VAL A 19 -0.74 2.25 -4.39
C VAL A 19 0.05 3.49 -4.80
N VAL A 20 0.88 3.97 -3.89
CA VAL A 20 1.68 5.19 -4.09
C VAL A 20 2.95 4.85 -4.86
N GLY A 21 3.15 5.54 -5.99
CA GLY A 21 4.26 5.24 -6.89
C GLY A 21 3.92 4.19 -7.94
N LEU A 22 2.63 3.84 -8.08
CA LEU A 22 2.20 2.87 -9.09
C LEU A 22 2.55 3.38 -10.48
N SER A 23 3.31 2.58 -11.23
CA SER A 23 3.78 2.91 -12.58
C SER A 23 2.97 2.14 -13.63
N SER A 24 2.71 2.80 -14.76
CA SER A 24 2.13 2.14 -15.92
C SER A 24 3.12 1.22 -16.63
N ASN A 25 4.41 1.31 -16.29
CA ASN A 25 5.46 0.48 -16.87
C ASN A 25 5.40 -0.92 -16.26
N SER A 26 5.07 -1.93 -17.10
CA SER A 26 4.89 -3.32 -16.66
C SER A 26 6.16 -3.97 -16.10
N PHE A 27 7.34 -3.37 -16.33
CA PHE A 27 8.60 -3.87 -15.76
C PHE A 27 8.86 -3.37 -14.34
N ARG A 28 8.08 -2.41 -13.86
CA ARG A 28 8.23 -1.92 -12.48
C ARG A 28 7.51 -2.83 -11.49
N PRO A 29 8.12 -3.08 -10.31
CA PRO A 29 7.49 -3.93 -9.30
C PRO A 29 6.09 -3.48 -8.89
N SER A 30 5.85 -2.17 -8.81
CA SER A 30 4.54 -1.63 -8.43
C SER A 30 3.44 -2.08 -9.40
N ASN A 31 3.76 -2.16 -10.70
CA ASN A 31 2.80 -2.58 -11.71
C ASN A 31 2.37 -4.04 -11.49
N GLY A 32 3.33 -4.94 -11.32
CA GLY A 32 3.05 -6.35 -11.10
C GLY A 32 2.25 -6.61 -9.83
N VAL A 33 2.59 -5.94 -8.74
CA VAL A 33 1.88 -6.09 -7.48
C VAL A 33 0.44 -5.58 -7.60
N ALA A 34 0.24 -4.39 -8.17
CA ALA A 34 -1.09 -3.82 -8.32
C ALA A 34 -1.96 -4.65 -9.27
N ASN A 35 -1.39 -5.17 -10.37
CA ASN A 35 -2.11 -6.05 -11.27
C ASN A 35 -2.58 -7.32 -10.56
N PHE A 36 -1.73 -7.88 -9.70
CA PHE A 36 -2.07 -9.04 -8.89
C PHE A 36 -3.20 -8.71 -7.91
N MET A 37 -3.15 -7.56 -7.26
CA MET A 37 -4.22 -7.10 -6.35
C MET A 37 -5.56 -7.05 -7.07
N LEU A 38 -5.59 -6.46 -8.27
CA LEU A 38 -6.82 -6.37 -9.08
C LEU A 38 -7.37 -7.75 -9.41
N LYS A 39 -6.49 -8.68 -9.80
CA LYS A 39 -6.91 -10.06 -10.11
C LYS A 39 -7.49 -10.78 -8.91
N LYS A 40 -7.09 -10.40 -7.71
CA LYS A 40 -7.59 -10.99 -6.47
C LYS A 40 -8.83 -10.27 -5.91
N GLY A 41 -9.34 -9.28 -6.64
CA GLY A 41 -10.58 -8.60 -6.28
C GLY A 41 -10.43 -7.37 -5.39
N TYR A 42 -9.20 -6.91 -5.19
CA TYR A 42 -8.98 -5.67 -4.44
C TYR A 42 -9.27 -4.45 -5.31
N LYS A 43 -9.70 -3.37 -4.68
CA LYS A 43 -9.84 -2.09 -5.36
C LYS A 43 -8.51 -1.35 -5.25
N VAL A 44 -7.96 -0.96 -6.39
CA VAL A 44 -6.67 -0.25 -6.46
C VAL A 44 -6.90 1.18 -6.89
N ILE A 45 -6.29 2.12 -6.18
CA ILE A 45 -6.29 3.53 -6.54
C ILE A 45 -4.84 3.92 -6.84
N PRO A 46 -4.51 4.20 -8.13
CA PRO A 46 -3.16 4.63 -8.47
C PRO A 46 -2.88 6.03 -7.93
N VAL A 47 -1.75 6.19 -7.23
CA VAL A 47 -1.32 7.50 -6.73
C VAL A 47 0.07 7.78 -7.26
N ASN A 48 0.17 8.66 -8.26
CA ASN A 48 1.45 9.00 -8.89
C ASN A 48 1.27 10.28 -9.70
N PRO A 49 2.01 11.36 -9.39
CA PRO A 49 1.87 12.62 -10.11
C PRO A 49 2.29 12.52 -11.58
N ASN A 50 3.02 11.47 -11.96
CA ASN A 50 3.51 11.28 -13.33
C ASN A 50 2.60 10.39 -14.18
N GLU A 51 1.47 9.94 -13.63
CA GLU A 51 0.52 9.08 -14.35
C GLU A 51 -0.85 9.73 -14.42
N THR A 52 -1.56 9.52 -15.53
CA THR A 52 -2.95 9.96 -15.65
C THR A 52 -3.90 8.80 -15.41
N GLU A 53 -3.47 7.60 -15.80
CA GLU A 53 -4.29 6.40 -15.66
C GLU A 53 -3.37 5.17 -15.65
N VAL A 54 -3.71 4.16 -14.87
CA VAL A 54 -2.99 2.89 -14.82
C VAL A 54 -4.06 1.78 -14.80
N PHE A 55 -3.94 0.79 -15.67
CA PHE A 55 -4.92 -0.29 -15.84
C PHE A 55 -6.34 0.23 -16.13
N GLY A 56 -6.45 1.35 -16.84
CA GLY A 56 -7.74 1.98 -17.10
C GLY A 56 -8.36 2.69 -15.91
N ILE A 57 -7.64 2.77 -14.79
CA ILE A 57 -8.11 3.43 -13.57
C ILE A 57 -7.45 4.81 -13.48
N LYS A 58 -8.27 5.83 -13.27
CA LYS A 58 -7.76 7.20 -13.13
C LYS A 58 -6.79 7.29 -11.97
N ALA A 59 -5.61 7.86 -12.23
CA ALA A 59 -4.62 8.11 -11.19
C ALA A 59 -4.84 9.50 -10.57
N VAL A 60 -4.46 9.63 -9.31
CA VAL A 60 -4.40 10.93 -8.62
C VAL A 60 -2.96 11.22 -8.27
N ALA A 61 -2.63 12.50 -8.11
CA ALA A 61 -1.27 12.92 -7.82
C ALA A 61 -0.86 12.65 -6.38
N HIS A 62 -1.78 12.86 -5.44
CA HIS A 62 -1.52 12.76 -4.01
C HIS A 62 -2.64 12.00 -3.29
N LEU A 63 -2.32 11.42 -2.13
CA LEU A 63 -3.31 10.73 -1.30
C LEU A 63 -4.49 11.64 -0.93
N SER A 64 -4.20 12.92 -0.68
CA SER A 64 -5.24 13.90 -0.31
C SER A 64 -6.26 14.15 -1.42
N ASP A 65 -5.96 13.77 -2.65
CA ASP A 65 -6.90 13.91 -3.77
C ASP A 65 -7.94 12.79 -3.82
N ILE A 66 -7.77 11.75 -3.03
CA ILE A 66 -8.70 10.62 -2.97
C ILE A 66 -9.92 11.03 -2.15
N THR A 67 -11.12 10.83 -2.71
CA THR A 67 -12.37 11.22 -2.06
C THR A 67 -13.06 10.07 -1.32
N GLU A 68 -12.64 8.83 -1.57
CA GLU A 68 -13.21 7.67 -0.92
C GLU A 68 -12.32 7.18 0.21
N LYS A 69 -12.86 6.32 1.07
CA LYS A 69 -12.10 5.74 2.18
C LYS A 69 -11.02 4.80 1.66
N VAL A 70 -9.80 4.95 2.18
CA VAL A 70 -8.67 4.08 1.87
C VAL A 70 -8.38 3.20 3.07
N ASP A 71 -8.30 1.89 2.86
CA ASP A 71 -7.95 0.96 3.92
C ASP A 71 -6.44 0.82 4.07
N LEU A 72 -5.74 0.63 2.97
CA LEU A 72 -4.29 0.40 2.95
C LEU A 72 -3.60 1.38 2.02
N VAL A 73 -2.50 1.95 2.48
CA VAL A 73 -1.57 2.72 1.64
C VAL A 73 -0.33 1.87 1.43
N ASP A 74 -0.13 1.40 0.20
CA ASP A 74 1.03 0.57 -0.20
C ASP A 74 2.05 1.46 -0.89
N ILE A 75 3.28 1.51 -0.36
CA ILE A 75 4.25 2.55 -0.69
C ILE A 75 5.41 1.99 -1.51
N PHE A 76 5.43 2.38 -2.80
CA PHE A 76 6.52 2.12 -3.74
C PHE A 76 7.28 3.42 -4.00
N ARG A 77 7.98 3.90 -2.97
CA ARG A 77 8.82 5.11 -3.06
C ARG A 77 10.15 4.81 -2.40
N ARG A 78 11.16 5.62 -2.70
CA ARG A 78 12.45 5.49 -2.03
C ARG A 78 12.28 5.76 -0.53
N SER A 79 13.12 5.16 0.28
CA SER A 79 13.04 5.31 1.74
C SER A 79 13.04 6.78 2.17
N ALA A 80 13.83 7.62 1.52
CA ALA A 80 13.90 9.04 1.84
C ALA A 80 12.59 9.80 1.59
N GLU A 81 11.71 9.26 0.74
CA GLU A 81 10.42 9.88 0.39
C GLU A 81 9.25 9.24 1.13
N ALA A 82 9.46 8.07 1.73
CA ALA A 82 8.37 7.27 2.30
C ALA A 82 7.74 7.93 3.52
N GLY A 83 8.54 8.65 4.32
CA GLY A 83 8.03 9.25 5.55
C GLY A 83 6.89 10.23 5.34
N SER A 84 6.99 11.08 4.33
CA SER A 84 5.93 12.03 4.02
C SER A 84 4.65 11.32 3.55
N VAL A 85 4.78 10.20 2.85
CA VAL A 85 3.64 9.40 2.41
C VAL A 85 2.95 8.74 3.60
N VAL A 86 3.74 8.23 4.55
CA VAL A 86 3.19 7.67 5.79
C VAL A 86 2.39 8.73 6.55
N ASP A 87 2.93 9.96 6.64
CA ASP A 87 2.25 11.05 7.33
C ASP A 87 0.93 11.39 6.63
N GLU A 88 0.90 11.40 5.29
CA GLU A 88 -0.35 11.60 4.55
C GLU A 88 -1.35 10.47 4.81
N ALA A 89 -0.87 9.22 4.90
CA ALA A 89 -1.74 8.08 5.20
C ALA A 89 -2.39 8.22 6.58
N ILE A 90 -1.64 8.72 7.54
CA ILE A 90 -2.18 9.00 8.88
C ILE A 90 -3.27 10.08 8.78
N GLU A 91 -3.00 11.15 8.05
CA GLU A 91 -3.95 12.27 7.89
C GLU A 91 -5.27 11.85 7.26
N ILE A 92 -5.24 11.00 6.24
CA ILE A 92 -6.48 10.55 5.58
C ILE A 92 -7.21 9.46 6.36
N GLY A 93 -6.67 9.02 7.47
CA GLY A 93 -7.30 8.01 8.31
C GLY A 93 -7.25 6.59 7.76
N ALA A 94 -6.19 6.25 7.02
CA ALA A 94 -6.01 4.89 6.53
C ALA A 94 -5.92 3.91 7.71
N LYS A 95 -6.33 2.67 7.48
CA LYS A 95 -6.26 1.62 8.50
C LYS A 95 -4.84 1.08 8.63
N ALA A 96 -4.09 1.06 7.55
CA ALA A 96 -2.76 0.45 7.50
C ALA A 96 -1.86 1.13 6.49
N VAL A 97 -0.54 0.99 6.72
CA VAL A 97 0.49 1.34 5.73
C VAL A 97 1.39 0.14 5.49
N TRP A 98 1.85 0.01 4.26
CA TRP A 98 2.74 -1.06 3.84
C TRP A 98 3.92 -0.45 3.07
N LEU A 99 5.10 -0.50 3.67
CA LEU A 99 6.33 -0.06 3.01
C LEU A 99 6.92 -1.28 2.31
N GLN A 100 7.01 -1.22 0.98
CA GLN A 100 7.43 -2.33 0.15
C GLN A 100 8.88 -2.74 0.41
N GLU A 101 9.29 -3.88 -0.17
CA GLU A 101 10.66 -4.39 -0.06
C GLU A 101 11.68 -3.30 -0.37
N GLY A 102 12.64 -3.10 0.53
CA GLY A 102 13.69 -2.09 0.38
C GLY A 102 13.28 -0.69 0.83
N VAL A 103 12.02 -0.48 1.20
CA VAL A 103 11.55 0.83 1.68
C VAL A 103 11.54 0.81 3.20
N ILE A 104 12.47 1.54 3.81
CA ILE A 104 12.68 1.50 5.26
C ILE A 104 12.73 2.92 5.82
N ASP A 105 11.84 3.20 6.78
CA ASP A 105 11.84 4.41 7.59
C ASP A 105 11.25 4.07 8.95
N ASN A 106 12.13 3.78 9.90
CA ASN A 106 11.71 3.33 11.23
C ASN A 106 10.95 4.41 12.00
N ALA A 107 11.35 5.66 11.86
CA ALA A 107 10.68 6.76 12.53
C ALA A 107 9.24 6.93 12.03
N ALA A 108 9.05 6.86 10.72
CA ALA A 108 7.72 6.96 10.11
C ALA A 108 6.85 5.77 10.52
N ALA A 109 7.42 4.56 10.52
CA ALA A 109 6.70 3.35 10.96
C ALA A 109 6.19 3.52 12.40
N LYS A 110 7.03 4.06 13.27
CA LYS A 110 6.63 4.30 14.66
C LYS A 110 5.51 5.34 14.76
N ARG A 111 5.60 6.41 13.98
CA ARG A 111 4.52 7.42 13.95
C ARG A 111 3.19 6.81 13.54
N ALA A 112 3.21 5.93 12.54
CA ALA A 112 2.00 5.26 12.08
C ALA A 112 1.43 4.33 13.16
N GLU A 113 2.29 3.54 13.81
CA GLU A 113 1.85 2.68 14.92
C GLU A 113 1.26 3.50 16.07
N ASP A 114 1.93 4.59 16.44
CA ASP A 114 1.45 5.48 17.51
C ASP A 114 0.10 6.11 17.16
N ALA A 115 -0.17 6.32 15.89
CA ALA A 115 -1.45 6.84 15.41
C ALA A 115 -2.54 5.76 15.28
N GLY A 116 -2.21 4.51 15.58
CA GLY A 116 -3.17 3.41 15.57
C GLY A 116 -3.26 2.65 14.26
N LEU A 117 -2.36 2.90 13.31
CA LEU A 117 -2.35 2.16 12.05
C LEU A 117 -1.63 0.81 12.22
N LEU A 118 -2.07 -0.15 11.43
CA LEU A 118 -1.31 -1.39 11.24
C LEU A 118 -0.14 -1.07 10.31
N VAL A 119 1.04 -1.63 10.59
CA VAL A 119 2.26 -1.31 9.82
C VAL A 119 3.00 -2.56 9.41
N VAL A 120 3.35 -2.63 8.12
CA VAL A 120 4.30 -3.61 7.59
C VAL A 120 5.37 -2.82 6.84
N MET A 121 6.62 -3.22 6.98
CA MET A 121 7.75 -2.50 6.39
C MET A 121 8.80 -3.46 5.84
N ASP A 122 9.36 -3.10 4.67
CA ASP A 122 10.42 -3.90 4.02
C ASP A 122 9.95 -5.31 3.68
N ARG A 123 8.72 -5.42 3.16
CA ARG A 123 8.16 -6.68 2.71
C ARG A 123 7.35 -6.46 1.44
N CYS A 124 7.23 -7.49 0.61
CA CYS A 124 6.43 -7.43 -0.61
C CYS A 124 5.02 -7.94 -0.33
N TRP A 125 4.02 -7.11 -0.60
CA TRP A 125 2.60 -7.46 -0.38
C TRP A 125 2.22 -8.72 -1.17
N LEU A 126 2.67 -8.82 -2.43
CA LEU A 126 2.36 -9.98 -3.28
C LEU A 126 2.93 -11.27 -2.69
N LYS A 127 4.19 -11.25 -2.27
CA LYS A 127 4.83 -12.42 -1.67
C LYS A 127 4.13 -12.83 -0.38
N ASP A 128 3.74 -11.85 0.43
CA ASP A 128 3.05 -12.14 1.68
C ASP A 128 1.62 -12.63 1.43
N PHE A 129 0.94 -12.12 0.41
CA PHE A 129 -0.35 -12.66 0.00
C PHE A 129 -0.22 -14.13 -0.40
N MET A 130 0.81 -14.48 -1.18
CA MET A 130 1.03 -15.87 -1.59
C MET A 130 1.29 -16.77 -0.38
N LYS A 131 1.94 -16.24 0.64
CA LYS A 131 2.28 -17.02 1.84
C LYS A 131 1.11 -17.14 2.82
N TYR A 132 0.38 -16.05 3.04
CA TYR A 132 -0.63 -15.95 4.10
C TYR A 132 -2.07 -15.82 3.61
N GLY A 133 -2.28 -15.37 2.39
CA GLY A 133 -3.61 -15.05 1.90
C GLY A 133 -4.57 -16.23 1.87
N ALA A 134 -4.07 -17.41 1.51
CA ALA A 134 -4.90 -18.61 1.48
C ALA A 134 -5.42 -18.99 2.87
N GLU A 135 -4.64 -18.75 3.91
CA GLU A 135 -5.03 -19.04 5.29
C GLU A 135 -6.14 -18.12 5.79
N THR A 136 -6.11 -16.85 5.35
CA THR A 136 -7.08 -15.85 5.80
C THR A 136 -8.35 -15.86 4.97
N ARG A 137 -8.28 -16.40 3.75
CA ARG A 137 -9.38 -16.33 2.77
C ARG A 137 -10.03 -17.68 2.48
N ALA A 138 -9.57 -18.72 3.14
CA ALA A 138 -10.07 -20.08 2.93
C ALA A 138 -11.53 -20.29 3.39
#